data_986da04d7dbffd09d5ce8acda1047343
#
_entry.id   986da04d7dbffd09d5ce8acda1047343
#
_cell.length_a   1.000
_cell.length_b   1.000
_cell.length_c   1.000
_cell.angle_alpha   90.00
_cell.angle_beta   90.00
_cell.angle_gamma   90.00
#
_symmetry.space_group_name_H-M   'P 1'
#
loop_
_entity.id
_entity.type
_entity.pdbx_description
1 polymer ?
#
loop_
_entity_poly.entity_id
_entity_poly.type
_entity_poly.pdbx_seq_one_letter_code
_entity_poly.pdbx_strand_id
1 'polypeptide(L)'
;MRNISFVIPCYRSEKTIVDVVDEIKATMSSQIKDSYEIILINDCSPDNTIEVLKNIAANNNHITVIDMAKNFGQHAALMAGIRQSKGDIVVCLDDDGQTPPAEVYKLIDKLDDFDVCYASYEQKKHSIFRNIGSKINDKMLEIMLDKPRTLYASSYFAMKRYIADEVVKYTNPYPYIMGLVLRSTNSITSAPVIHKERTSGKSGYSVSKLLSLWINGFTAFSVKPLRIASLMGILCAVMGIIFSIWAIINKLTNPLAPLGWTTLIIVLLIIGGMILFVLGLLGEYVGRMYISMNNSPQYVIKAYYGCVVDKE
;
A
#
# COMPACT_ATOMS: atom_id res chain seq x y z
N MET A 1 -19.91 21.02 -11.95
CA MET A 1 -19.22 20.30 -13.03
C MET A 1 -17.89 19.85 -12.45
N ARG A 2 -17.71 18.56 -12.24
CA ARG A 2 -16.51 17.97 -11.66
C ARG A 2 -15.72 17.31 -12.80
N ASN A 3 -14.39 17.41 -12.79
CA ASN A 3 -13.54 16.67 -13.72
C ASN A 3 -12.89 15.51 -12.97
N ILE A 4 -13.12 14.28 -13.42
CA ILE A 4 -12.79 13.06 -12.70
C ILE A 4 -11.73 12.27 -13.48
N SER A 5 -10.60 11.93 -12.83
CA SER A 5 -9.60 11.04 -13.39
C SER A 5 -9.72 9.64 -12.77
N PHE A 6 -10.03 8.64 -13.58
CA PHE A 6 -9.99 7.25 -13.18
C PHE A 6 -8.59 6.67 -13.43
N VAL A 7 -7.93 6.15 -12.40
CA VAL A 7 -6.58 5.60 -12.47
C VAL A 7 -6.64 4.11 -12.16
N ILE A 8 -6.27 3.27 -13.12
CA ILE A 8 -6.44 1.82 -13.09
C ILE A 8 -5.12 1.11 -13.40
N PRO A 9 -4.45 0.53 -12.39
CA PRO A 9 -3.28 -0.30 -12.61
C PRO A 9 -3.72 -1.65 -13.19
N CYS A 10 -3.11 -2.07 -14.28
CA CYS A 10 -3.46 -3.27 -15.04
C CYS A 10 -2.32 -4.29 -15.02
N TYR A 11 -2.59 -5.50 -14.54
CA TYR A 11 -1.66 -6.62 -14.58
C TYR A 11 -2.37 -7.95 -14.74
N ARG A 12 -2.21 -8.61 -15.90
CA ARG A 12 -2.94 -9.81 -16.30
C ARG A 12 -4.45 -9.58 -16.40
N SER A 13 -4.82 -8.48 -17.02
CA SER A 13 -6.19 -7.96 -17.06
C SER A 13 -6.83 -8.08 -18.43
N GLU A 14 -6.23 -8.87 -19.36
CA GLU A 14 -6.73 -9.03 -20.75
C GLU A 14 -8.23 -9.38 -20.84
N LYS A 15 -8.78 -10.05 -19.81
CA LYS A 15 -10.17 -10.54 -19.78
C LYS A 15 -11.13 -9.66 -19.00
N THR A 16 -10.64 -8.72 -18.20
CA THR A 16 -11.48 -7.98 -17.25
C THR A 16 -11.53 -6.49 -17.52
N ILE A 17 -10.46 -5.92 -18.07
CA ILE A 17 -10.33 -4.47 -18.20
C ILE A 17 -11.36 -3.83 -19.13
N VAL A 18 -11.79 -4.53 -20.17
CA VAL A 18 -12.81 -4.02 -21.10
C VAL A 18 -14.11 -3.76 -20.36
N ASP A 19 -14.59 -4.72 -19.56
CA ASP A 19 -15.82 -4.62 -18.78
C ASP A 19 -15.75 -3.46 -17.77
N VAL A 20 -14.60 -3.28 -17.11
CA VAL A 20 -14.38 -2.18 -16.16
C VAL A 20 -14.46 -0.82 -16.86
N VAL A 21 -13.82 -0.66 -18.01
CA VAL A 21 -13.83 0.57 -18.80
C VAL A 21 -15.25 0.87 -19.31
N ASP A 22 -15.96 -0.14 -19.77
CA ASP A 22 -17.32 0.04 -20.29
C ASP A 22 -18.32 0.39 -19.15
N GLU A 23 -18.14 -0.18 -17.95
CA GLU A 23 -18.93 0.20 -16.79
C GLU A 23 -18.66 1.66 -16.36
N ILE A 24 -17.39 2.14 -16.43
CA ILE A 24 -17.06 3.56 -16.18
C ILE A 24 -17.77 4.43 -17.19
N LYS A 25 -17.68 4.12 -18.49
CA LYS A 25 -18.34 4.89 -19.56
C LYS A 25 -19.85 4.97 -19.36
N ALA A 26 -20.48 3.83 -19.04
CA ALA A 26 -21.92 3.78 -18.76
C ALA A 26 -22.30 4.64 -17.56
N THR A 27 -21.52 4.57 -16.48
CA THR A 27 -21.73 5.36 -15.26
C THR A 27 -21.61 6.85 -15.58
N MET A 28 -20.56 7.26 -16.26
CA MET A 28 -20.31 8.67 -16.60
C MET A 28 -21.32 9.22 -17.62
N SER A 29 -21.79 8.40 -18.56
CA SER A 29 -22.83 8.80 -19.53
C SER A 29 -24.16 9.13 -18.85
N SER A 30 -24.44 8.58 -17.68
CA SER A 30 -25.62 8.91 -16.87
C SER A 30 -25.49 10.26 -16.14
N GLN A 31 -24.28 10.81 -16.05
CA GLN A 31 -23.92 12.03 -15.31
C GLN A 31 -23.49 13.16 -16.26
N ILE A 32 -24.42 13.70 -17.02
CA ILE A 32 -24.19 14.66 -18.11
C ILE A 32 -23.38 15.91 -17.69
N LYS A 33 -23.31 16.21 -16.40
CA LYS A 33 -22.64 17.43 -15.89
C LYS A 33 -21.16 17.25 -15.61
N ASP A 34 -20.64 16.04 -15.51
CA ASP A 34 -19.26 15.78 -15.12
C ASP A 34 -18.44 15.30 -16.31
N SER A 35 -17.21 15.80 -16.44
CA SER A 35 -16.22 15.33 -17.41
C SER A 35 -15.30 14.29 -16.78
N TYR A 36 -14.71 13.45 -17.61
CA TYR A 36 -13.81 12.40 -17.11
C TYR A 36 -12.69 12.05 -18.08
N GLU A 37 -11.63 11.51 -17.52
CA GLU A 37 -10.56 10.80 -18.23
C GLU A 37 -10.31 9.45 -17.56
N ILE A 38 -9.79 8.48 -18.33
CA ILE A 38 -9.39 7.16 -17.84
C ILE A 38 -7.92 6.97 -18.14
N ILE A 39 -7.13 6.62 -17.13
CA ILE A 39 -5.71 6.37 -17.23
C ILE A 39 -5.48 4.90 -16.87
N LEU A 40 -5.09 4.11 -17.86
CA LEU A 40 -4.83 2.69 -17.74
C LEU A 40 -3.31 2.46 -17.70
N ILE A 41 -2.80 1.81 -16.68
CA ILE A 41 -1.37 1.62 -16.50
C ILE A 41 -1.01 0.14 -16.63
N ASN A 42 -0.36 -0.25 -17.73
CA ASN A 42 0.17 -1.59 -17.90
C ASN A 42 1.46 -1.75 -17.07
N ASP A 43 1.40 -2.53 -16.00
CA ASP A 43 2.56 -2.84 -15.16
C ASP A 43 3.37 -4.02 -15.74
N CYS A 44 3.75 -3.89 -17.02
CA CYS A 44 4.50 -4.91 -17.77
C CYS A 44 3.84 -6.31 -17.68
N SER A 45 2.57 -6.40 -18.04
CA SER A 45 1.83 -7.65 -18.06
C SER A 45 2.44 -8.66 -19.01
N PRO A 46 2.52 -9.96 -18.61
CA PRO A 46 3.07 -11.03 -19.46
C PRO A 46 2.08 -11.59 -20.48
N ASP A 47 0.81 -11.20 -20.41
CA ASP A 47 -0.29 -11.59 -21.29
C ASP A 47 -0.60 -10.49 -22.33
N ASN A 48 -1.71 -10.62 -23.06
CA ASN A 48 -2.11 -9.66 -24.08
C ASN A 48 -2.72 -8.35 -23.53
N THR A 49 -2.62 -8.07 -22.23
CA THR A 49 -3.20 -6.86 -21.62
C THR A 49 -2.84 -5.61 -22.41
N ILE A 50 -1.56 -5.40 -22.76
CA ILE A 50 -1.14 -4.16 -23.45
C ILE A 50 -1.84 -3.96 -24.80
N GLU A 51 -2.05 -5.03 -25.58
CA GLU A 51 -2.73 -4.90 -26.87
C GLU A 51 -4.22 -4.60 -26.71
N VAL A 52 -4.86 -5.16 -25.67
CA VAL A 52 -6.23 -4.83 -25.31
C VAL A 52 -6.34 -3.35 -24.93
N LEU A 53 -5.41 -2.84 -24.09
CA LEU A 53 -5.40 -1.43 -23.67
C LEU A 53 -5.19 -0.47 -24.85
N LYS A 54 -4.29 -0.79 -25.79
CA LYS A 54 -4.09 0.00 -27.01
C LYS A 54 -5.36 0.08 -27.86
N ASN A 55 -6.05 -1.04 -28.02
CA ASN A 55 -7.31 -1.08 -28.78
C ASN A 55 -8.40 -0.24 -28.10
N ILE A 56 -8.49 -0.27 -26.77
CA ILE A 56 -9.42 0.57 -26.01
C ILE A 56 -9.11 2.06 -26.24
N ALA A 57 -7.82 2.44 -26.14
CA ALA A 57 -7.39 3.83 -26.28
C ALA A 57 -7.55 4.37 -27.72
N ALA A 58 -7.29 3.54 -28.74
CA ALA A 58 -7.41 3.94 -30.13
C ALA A 58 -8.83 4.43 -30.52
N ASN A 59 -9.84 3.92 -29.82
CA ASN A 59 -11.25 4.22 -30.08
C ASN A 59 -11.87 5.25 -29.13
N ASN A 60 -11.05 5.88 -28.25
CA ASN A 60 -11.57 6.76 -27.19
C ASN A 60 -10.63 7.92 -26.86
N ASN A 61 -11.03 9.14 -27.11
CA ASN A 61 -10.23 10.35 -26.85
C ASN A 61 -10.09 10.72 -25.37
N HIS A 62 -10.77 10.02 -24.46
CA HIS A 62 -10.68 10.26 -23.01
C HIS A 62 -9.82 9.21 -22.30
N ILE A 63 -9.15 8.33 -23.05
CA ILE A 63 -8.35 7.23 -22.48
C ILE A 63 -6.88 7.40 -22.85
N THR A 64 -6.06 7.38 -21.80
CA THR A 64 -4.59 7.35 -21.88
C THR A 64 -4.08 6.02 -21.35
N VAL A 65 -3.15 5.39 -22.07
CA VAL A 65 -2.46 4.17 -21.63
C VAL A 65 -1.00 4.49 -21.35
N ILE A 66 -0.52 4.07 -20.19
CA ILE A 66 0.88 4.12 -19.79
C ILE A 66 1.43 2.69 -19.80
N ASP A 67 2.45 2.42 -20.62
CA ASP A 67 3.16 1.15 -20.65
C ASP A 67 4.45 1.25 -19.86
N MET A 68 4.59 0.46 -18.78
CA MET A 68 5.77 0.46 -17.92
C MET A 68 6.85 -0.49 -18.46
N ALA A 69 8.11 -0.14 -18.29
CA ALA A 69 9.25 -0.89 -18.82
C ALA A 69 9.46 -2.27 -18.17
N LYS A 70 9.03 -2.42 -16.91
CA LYS A 70 9.06 -3.67 -16.14
C LYS A 70 7.94 -3.65 -15.10
N ASN A 71 7.66 -4.76 -14.44
CA ASN A 71 6.72 -4.80 -13.33
C ASN A 71 7.33 -4.09 -12.10
N PHE A 72 6.72 -2.98 -11.69
CA PHE A 72 7.11 -2.18 -10.53
C PHE A 72 6.13 -2.33 -9.36
N GLY A 73 5.00 -3.00 -9.59
CA GLY A 73 3.94 -3.23 -8.61
C GLY A 73 2.86 -2.15 -8.61
N GLN A 74 1.69 -2.53 -8.08
CA GLN A 74 0.46 -1.75 -8.10
C GLN A 74 0.63 -0.29 -7.63
N HIS A 75 1.35 -0.06 -6.52
CA HIS A 75 1.52 1.29 -5.99
C HIS A 75 2.36 2.19 -6.89
N ALA A 76 3.39 1.65 -7.55
CA ALA A 76 4.19 2.40 -8.51
C ALA A 76 3.39 2.71 -9.79
N ALA A 77 2.56 1.78 -10.25
CA ALA A 77 1.64 2.00 -11.36
C ALA A 77 0.62 3.08 -11.02
N LEU A 78 0.02 3.05 -9.82
CA LEU A 78 -0.86 4.12 -9.33
C LEU A 78 -0.16 5.48 -9.30
N MET A 79 1.10 5.55 -8.81
CA MET A 79 1.88 6.81 -8.81
C MET A 79 2.07 7.36 -10.22
N ALA A 80 2.35 6.51 -11.21
CA ALA A 80 2.47 6.92 -12.61
C ALA A 80 1.15 7.50 -13.14
N GLY A 81 0.03 6.82 -12.87
CA GLY A 81 -1.30 7.26 -13.28
C GLY A 81 -1.76 8.54 -12.58
N ILE A 82 -1.59 8.65 -11.26
CA ILE A 82 -1.94 9.85 -10.49
C ILE A 82 -1.15 11.06 -10.97
N ARG A 83 0.15 10.90 -11.27
CA ARG A 83 0.98 11.98 -11.81
C ARG A 83 0.52 12.45 -13.19
N GLN A 84 -0.06 11.58 -14.00
CA GLN A 84 -0.58 11.91 -15.32
C GLN A 84 -1.99 12.50 -15.26
N SER A 85 -2.74 12.25 -14.18
CA SER A 85 -4.13 12.68 -14.04
C SER A 85 -4.29 14.20 -13.93
N LYS A 86 -5.40 14.75 -14.49
CA LYS A 86 -5.69 16.19 -14.56
C LYS A 86 -7.01 16.58 -13.92
N GLY A 87 -7.87 15.61 -13.59
CA GLY A 87 -9.18 15.86 -12.98
C GLY A 87 -9.10 16.50 -11.60
N ASP A 88 -10.14 17.20 -11.19
CA ASP A 88 -10.29 17.79 -9.86
C ASP A 88 -10.40 16.72 -8.77
N ILE A 89 -10.88 15.55 -9.15
CA ILE A 89 -11.03 14.36 -8.32
C ILE A 89 -10.27 13.21 -8.99
N VAL A 90 -9.44 12.50 -8.20
CA VAL A 90 -8.76 11.30 -8.66
C VAL A 90 -9.39 10.09 -8.00
N VAL A 91 -9.83 9.14 -8.82
CA VAL A 91 -10.42 7.87 -8.40
C VAL A 91 -9.50 6.74 -8.79
N CYS A 92 -9.04 5.97 -7.80
CA CYS A 92 -8.24 4.77 -8.03
C CYS A 92 -9.11 3.54 -7.81
N LEU A 93 -9.06 2.57 -8.73
CA LEU A 93 -9.80 1.32 -8.64
C LEU A 93 -9.02 0.16 -9.30
N ASP A 94 -9.41 -1.08 -8.97
CA ASP A 94 -8.76 -2.27 -9.51
C ASP A 94 -9.34 -2.66 -10.90
N ASP A 95 -8.56 -3.45 -11.64
CA ASP A 95 -8.83 -3.92 -13.01
C ASP A 95 -9.62 -5.24 -13.08
N ASP A 96 -10.00 -5.81 -11.92
CA ASP A 96 -10.60 -7.16 -11.84
C ASP A 96 -12.14 -7.19 -11.77
N GLY A 97 -12.78 -6.01 -11.85
CA GLY A 97 -14.23 -5.85 -11.81
C GLY A 97 -14.88 -6.06 -10.44
N GLN A 98 -14.08 -6.29 -9.37
CA GLN A 98 -14.62 -6.43 -8.00
C GLN A 98 -15.03 -5.08 -7.40
N THR A 99 -14.48 -3.99 -7.90
CA THR A 99 -14.73 -2.61 -7.47
C THR A 99 -15.68 -1.94 -8.47
N PRO A 100 -17.01 -1.87 -8.19
CA PRO A 100 -17.99 -1.42 -9.18
C PRO A 100 -17.86 0.07 -9.46
N PRO A 101 -17.50 0.50 -10.67
CA PRO A 101 -17.50 1.92 -11.08
C PRO A 101 -18.86 2.58 -10.91
N ALA A 102 -19.96 1.83 -11.03
CA ALA A 102 -21.32 2.34 -10.85
C ALA A 102 -21.57 2.99 -9.49
N GLU A 103 -20.79 2.63 -8.48
CA GLU A 103 -20.92 3.18 -7.12
C GLU A 103 -19.94 4.32 -6.80
N VAL A 104 -19.18 4.79 -7.80
CA VAL A 104 -18.14 5.81 -7.61
C VAL A 104 -18.67 7.09 -6.94
N TYR A 105 -19.92 7.49 -7.21
CA TYR A 105 -20.50 8.68 -6.64
C TYR A 105 -20.73 8.58 -5.13
N LYS A 106 -20.83 7.38 -4.56
CA LYS A 106 -20.85 7.19 -3.10
C LYS A 106 -19.53 7.65 -2.44
N LEU A 107 -18.42 7.57 -3.18
CA LEU A 107 -17.13 8.05 -2.72
C LEU A 107 -16.98 9.54 -3.02
N ILE A 108 -17.33 9.97 -4.23
CA ILE A 108 -17.18 11.36 -4.71
C ILE A 108 -17.99 12.32 -3.87
N ASP A 109 -19.24 12.00 -3.53
CA ASP A 109 -20.12 12.87 -2.74
C ASP A 109 -19.61 13.05 -1.30
N LYS A 110 -18.81 12.11 -0.78
CA LYS A 110 -18.14 12.28 0.52
C LYS A 110 -16.98 13.28 0.48
N LEU A 111 -16.46 13.59 -0.71
CA LEU A 111 -15.39 14.57 -0.86
C LEU A 111 -15.87 16.02 -0.68
N ASP A 112 -17.15 16.28 -0.59
CA ASP A 112 -17.65 17.61 -0.23
C ASP A 112 -17.21 17.97 1.21
N ASP A 113 -17.22 17.00 2.13
CA ASP A 113 -16.85 17.18 3.56
C ASP A 113 -15.45 16.65 3.89
N PHE A 114 -14.92 15.70 3.12
CA PHE A 114 -13.64 15.03 3.36
C PHE A 114 -12.69 15.20 2.19
N ASP A 115 -11.42 14.92 2.43
CA ASP A 115 -10.37 15.02 1.40
C ASP A 115 -10.18 13.73 0.63
N VAL A 116 -10.37 12.59 1.32
CA VAL A 116 -10.24 11.25 0.77
C VAL A 116 -11.36 10.36 1.29
N CYS A 117 -11.95 9.57 0.40
CA CYS A 117 -12.94 8.56 0.74
C CYS A 117 -12.52 7.19 0.21
N TYR A 118 -12.42 6.20 1.09
CA TYR A 118 -12.16 4.80 0.75
C TYR A 118 -13.46 4.02 0.66
N ALA A 119 -13.55 3.08 -0.27
CA ALA A 119 -14.65 2.11 -0.30
C ALA A 119 -14.55 1.17 0.91
N SER A 120 -15.64 0.98 1.63
CA SER A 120 -15.78 -0.05 2.66
C SER A 120 -16.73 -1.15 2.18
N TYR A 121 -16.32 -2.40 2.34
CA TYR A 121 -17.12 -3.54 1.92
C TYR A 121 -17.80 -4.13 3.15
N GLU A 122 -19.13 -4.32 3.10
CA GLU A 122 -19.85 -5.06 4.13
C GLU A 122 -19.24 -6.46 4.25
N GLN A 123 -19.04 -6.90 5.50
CA GLN A 123 -18.23 -8.09 5.84
C GLN A 123 -18.73 -9.31 5.07
N LYS A 124 -17.92 -9.78 4.12
CA LYS A 124 -18.10 -11.13 3.57
C LYS A 124 -17.79 -12.18 4.65
N LYS A 125 -18.60 -13.22 4.74
CA LYS A 125 -18.33 -14.46 5.51
C LYS A 125 -17.10 -15.16 4.93
N HIS A 126 -15.90 -14.70 5.26
CA HIS A 126 -14.66 -15.36 4.88
C HIS A 126 -14.22 -16.39 5.92
N SER A 127 -13.38 -17.35 5.52
CA SER A 127 -12.82 -18.35 6.42
C SER A 127 -12.10 -17.68 7.61
N ILE A 128 -12.12 -18.29 8.77
CA ILE A 128 -11.56 -17.78 10.04
C ILE A 128 -10.10 -17.33 9.87
N PHE A 129 -9.30 -18.06 9.11
CA PHE A 129 -7.89 -17.74 8.84
C PHE A 129 -7.70 -16.41 8.09
N ARG A 130 -8.55 -16.12 7.12
CA ARG A 130 -8.49 -14.88 6.32
C ARG A 130 -8.94 -13.68 7.15
N ASN A 131 -9.91 -13.86 8.05
CA ASN A 131 -10.35 -12.83 8.98
C ASN A 131 -9.28 -12.47 10.02
N ILE A 132 -8.51 -13.45 10.51
CA ILE A 132 -7.38 -13.21 11.42
C ILE A 132 -6.29 -12.41 10.72
N GLY A 133 -5.90 -12.79 9.50
CA GLY A 133 -4.89 -12.08 8.71
C GLY A 133 -5.29 -10.62 8.43
N SER A 134 -6.54 -10.37 8.08
CA SER A 134 -7.08 -9.03 7.87
C SER A 134 -7.04 -8.19 9.16
N LYS A 135 -7.49 -8.74 10.30
CA LYS A 135 -7.45 -8.04 11.59
C LYS A 135 -6.02 -7.71 12.05
N ILE A 136 -5.08 -8.62 11.82
CA ILE A 136 -3.66 -8.36 12.13
C ILE A 136 -3.14 -7.23 11.24
N ASN A 137 -3.43 -7.25 9.94
CA ASN A 137 -3.05 -6.19 9.02
C ASN A 137 -3.64 -4.83 9.44
N ASP A 138 -4.94 -4.77 9.73
CA ASP A 138 -5.60 -3.56 10.19
C ASP A 138 -4.98 -3.02 11.48
N LYS A 139 -4.70 -3.91 12.45
CA LYS A 139 -4.05 -3.52 13.71
C LYS A 139 -2.64 -3.01 13.51
N MET A 140 -1.89 -3.62 12.60
CA MET A 140 -0.55 -3.14 12.23
C MET A 140 -0.60 -1.76 11.56
N LEU A 141 -1.55 -1.54 10.63
CA LEU A 141 -1.75 -0.21 10.01
C LEU A 141 -2.12 0.85 11.04
N GLU A 142 -2.98 0.53 12.01
CA GLU A 142 -3.30 1.41 13.13
C GLU A 142 -2.06 1.79 13.94
N ILE A 143 -1.23 0.81 14.30
CA ILE A 143 -0.06 1.02 15.15
C ILE A 143 1.07 1.72 14.38
N MET A 144 1.35 1.30 13.14
CA MET A 144 2.54 1.73 12.40
C MET A 144 2.33 3.02 11.63
N LEU A 145 1.13 3.24 11.08
CA LEU A 145 0.81 4.39 10.24
C LEU A 145 -0.20 5.34 10.87
N ASP A 146 -0.58 5.12 12.12
CA ASP A 146 -1.60 5.90 12.84
C ASP A 146 -2.95 5.94 12.09
N LYS A 147 -3.28 4.85 11.35
CA LYS A 147 -4.55 4.71 10.64
C LYS A 147 -5.72 4.82 11.62
N PRO A 148 -6.73 5.69 11.39
CA PRO A 148 -7.93 5.70 12.23
C PRO A 148 -8.61 4.34 12.27
N ARG A 149 -9.09 3.91 13.43
CA ARG A 149 -9.73 2.59 13.63
C ARG A 149 -11.00 2.41 12.81
N THR A 150 -11.67 3.51 12.51
CA THR A 150 -12.91 3.53 11.71
C THR A 150 -12.64 3.48 10.21
N LEU A 151 -11.40 3.69 9.76
CA LEU A 151 -11.04 3.72 8.36
C LEU A 151 -10.84 2.31 7.81
N TYR A 152 -11.56 1.98 6.75
CA TYR A 152 -11.36 0.77 5.98
C TYR A 152 -10.31 0.99 4.88
N ALA A 153 -9.23 0.20 4.91
CA ALA A 153 -8.18 0.28 3.89
C ALA A 153 -8.61 -0.50 2.62
N SER A 154 -8.82 0.20 1.52
CA SER A 154 -9.22 -0.39 0.24
C SER A 154 -8.36 0.15 -0.91
N SER A 155 -8.23 -0.62 -1.98
CA SER A 155 -7.64 -0.17 -3.26
C SER A 155 -8.60 0.74 -4.05
N TYR A 156 -9.90 0.72 -3.75
CA TYR A 156 -10.90 1.60 -4.32
C TYR A 156 -11.10 2.83 -3.45
N PHE A 157 -10.66 3.99 -3.93
CA PHE A 157 -10.78 5.26 -3.20
C PHE A 157 -10.83 6.44 -4.16
N ALA A 158 -11.37 7.54 -3.66
CA ALA A 158 -11.39 8.84 -4.33
C ALA A 158 -10.69 9.88 -3.46
N MET A 159 -9.97 10.81 -4.09
CA MET A 159 -9.29 11.92 -3.41
C MET A 159 -9.38 13.22 -4.19
N LYS A 160 -9.36 14.34 -3.48
CA LYS A 160 -9.26 15.67 -4.06
C LYS A 160 -7.91 15.88 -4.77
N ARG A 161 -7.88 16.76 -5.78
CA ARG A 161 -6.68 17.07 -6.57
C ARG A 161 -5.49 17.44 -5.71
N TYR A 162 -5.63 18.34 -4.75
CA TYR A 162 -4.50 18.79 -3.93
C TYR A 162 -3.85 17.66 -3.12
N ILE A 163 -4.61 16.62 -2.72
CA ILE A 163 -4.06 15.41 -2.08
C ILE A 163 -3.27 14.59 -3.11
N ALA A 164 -3.80 14.43 -4.31
CA ALA A 164 -3.09 13.75 -5.39
C ALA A 164 -1.76 14.44 -5.71
N ASP A 165 -1.76 15.77 -5.74
CA ASP A 165 -0.55 16.59 -5.97
C ASP A 165 0.48 16.43 -4.84
N GLU A 166 0.04 16.32 -3.57
CA GLU A 166 0.94 16.00 -2.45
C GLU A 166 1.50 14.59 -2.54
N VAL A 167 0.66 13.60 -2.87
CA VAL A 167 1.07 12.20 -3.01
C VAL A 167 2.16 12.04 -4.08
N VAL A 168 2.03 12.69 -5.24
CA VAL A 168 2.99 12.56 -6.34
C VAL A 168 4.31 13.31 -6.12
N LYS A 169 4.43 14.15 -5.08
CA LYS A 169 5.72 14.72 -4.65
C LYS A 169 6.68 13.66 -4.11
N TYR A 170 6.17 12.52 -3.66
CA TYR A 170 7.00 11.41 -3.26
C TYR A 170 7.63 10.74 -4.49
N THR A 171 8.94 10.81 -4.60
CA THR A 171 9.71 10.29 -5.75
C THR A 171 10.56 9.08 -5.42
N ASN A 172 10.67 8.71 -4.14
CA ASN A 172 11.48 7.58 -3.71
C ASN A 172 10.90 6.24 -4.18
N PRO A 173 11.74 5.20 -4.32
CA PRO A 173 11.29 3.83 -4.61
C PRO A 173 10.31 3.30 -3.56
N TYR A 174 9.54 2.28 -3.95
CA TYR A 174 8.58 1.59 -3.10
C TYR A 174 7.50 2.49 -2.47
N PRO A 175 6.72 3.23 -3.30
CA PRO A 175 5.62 4.03 -2.79
C PRO A 175 4.57 3.15 -2.12
N TYR A 176 3.91 3.70 -1.08
CA TYR A 176 2.75 3.09 -0.46
C TYR A 176 1.65 4.13 -0.34
N ILE A 177 0.70 4.11 -1.26
CA ILE A 177 -0.29 5.19 -1.46
C ILE A 177 -1.04 5.52 -0.17
N MET A 178 -1.55 4.52 0.57
CA MET A 178 -2.24 4.77 1.82
C MET A 178 -1.36 5.48 2.85
N GLY A 179 -0.09 5.09 2.96
CA GLY A 179 0.87 5.76 3.85
C GLY A 179 1.12 7.22 3.45
N LEU A 180 1.16 7.51 2.15
CA LEU A 180 1.30 8.86 1.62
C LEU A 180 0.04 9.70 1.92
N VAL A 181 -1.15 9.14 1.70
CA VAL A 181 -2.43 9.79 2.01
C VAL A 181 -2.53 10.10 3.50
N LEU A 182 -2.24 9.15 4.39
CA LEU A 182 -2.27 9.34 5.85
C LEU A 182 -1.27 10.39 6.34
N ARG A 183 -0.20 10.66 5.60
CA ARG A 183 0.74 11.76 5.89
C ARG A 183 0.24 13.11 5.39
N SER A 184 -0.61 13.11 4.37
CA SER A 184 -1.07 14.34 3.70
C SER A 184 -2.29 14.97 4.35
N THR A 185 -3.20 14.16 4.93
CA THR A 185 -4.42 14.67 5.56
C THR A 185 -4.95 13.75 6.66
N ASN A 186 -5.68 14.33 7.61
CA ASN A 186 -6.47 13.62 8.60
C ASN A 186 -7.97 13.58 8.22
N SER A 187 -8.38 14.30 7.16
CA SER A 187 -9.78 14.40 6.70
C SER A 187 -10.12 13.24 5.76
N ILE A 188 -10.22 12.04 6.34
CA ILE A 188 -10.40 10.78 5.60
C ILE A 188 -11.63 10.06 6.13
N THR A 189 -12.43 9.51 5.20
CA THR A 189 -13.63 8.73 5.53
C THR A 189 -13.73 7.45 4.72
N SER A 190 -14.77 6.65 4.97
CA SER A 190 -15.13 5.47 4.18
C SER A 190 -16.61 5.50 3.81
N ALA A 191 -16.94 4.99 2.62
CA ALA A 191 -18.32 4.83 2.15
C ALA A 191 -18.62 3.34 1.85
N PRO A 192 -19.80 2.82 2.23
CA PRO A 192 -20.16 1.43 1.94
C PRO A 192 -20.42 1.24 0.44
N VAL A 193 -19.73 0.24 -0.13
CA VAL A 193 -19.78 -0.12 -1.55
C VAL A 193 -20.05 -1.62 -1.66
N ILE A 194 -20.87 -2.04 -2.63
CA ILE A 194 -21.12 -3.45 -2.90
C ILE A 194 -19.86 -4.05 -3.53
N HIS A 195 -19.37 -5.14 -2.96
CA HIS A 195 -18.23 -5.87 -3.54
C HIS A 195 -18.75 -6.95 -4.48
N LYS A 196 -18.40 -6.85 -5.77
CA LYS A 196 -18.76 -7.89 -6.75
C LYS A 196 -17.88 -9.12 -6.55
N GLU A 197 -18.41 -10.31 -6.84
CA GLU A 197 -17.60 -11.53 -6.88
C GLU A 197 -16.65 -11.48 -8.08
N ARG A 198 -15.44 -12.01 -7.91
CA ARG A 198 -14.44 -12.05 -8.96
C ARG A 198 -14.93 -12.88 -10.14
N THR A 199 -14.97 -12.30 -11.33
CA THR A 199 -15.44 -12.97 -12.54
C THR A 199 -14.43 -13.99 -13.08
N SER A 200 -13.11 -13.82 -12.81
CA SER A 200 -12.06 -14.77 -13.24
C SER A 200 -10.75 -14.58 -12.45
N GLY A 201 -9.98 -15.68 -12.28
CA GLY A 201 -8.62 -15.68 -11.74
C GLY A 201 -8.49 -16.15 -10.28
N LYS A 202 -7.29 -16.67 -9.94
CA LYS A 202 -6.89 -17.01 -8.56
C LYS A 202 -6.15 -15.81 -7.95
N SER A 203 -6.35 -15.55 -6.67
CA SER A 203 -5.58 -14.53 -5.92
C SER A 203 -4.08 -14.80 -6.06
N GLY A 204 -3.35 -13.87 -6.67
CA GLY A 204 -1.90 -13.98 -6.92
C GLY A 204 -1.01 -13.74 -5.69
N TYR A 205 -1.61 -13.53 -4.50
CA TYR A 205 -0.87 -13.25 -3.28
C TYR A 205 -0.50 -14.53 -2.53
N SER A 206 0.79 -14.86 -2.52
CA SER A 206 1.35 -15.85 -1.60
C SER A 206 1.63 -15.19 -0.23
N VAL A 207 1.67 -15.99 0.84
CA VAL A 207 2.01 -15.51 2.20
C VAL A 207 3.35 -14.78 2.22
N SER A 208 4.35 -15.26 1.46
CA SER A 208 5.66 -14.62 1.32
C SER A 208 5.57 -13.23 0.68
N LYS A 209 4.75 -13.06 -0.37
CA LYS A 209 4.51 -11.76 -1.01
C LYS A 209 3.82 -10.78 -0.07
N LEU A 210 2.84 -11.24 0.71
CA LEU A 210 2.16 -10.42 1.71
C LEU A 210 3.13 -9.97 2.81
N LEU A 211 3.99 -10.86 3.31
CA LEU A 211 4.99 -10.53 4.32
C LEU A 211 6.01 -9.51 3.79
N SER A 212 6.49 -9.70 2.56
CA SER A 212 7.39 -8.74 1.90
C SER A 212 6.73 -7.38 1.73
N LEU A 213 5.46 -7.33 1.33
CA LEU A 213 4.69 -6.10 1.18
C LEU A 213 4.52 -5.37 2.52
N TRP A 214 4.30 -6.12 3.60
CA TRP A 214 4.21 -5.58 4.95
C TRP A 214 5.53 -4.99 5.44
N ILE A 215 6.63 -5.76 5.37
CA ILE A 215 7.96 -5.28 5.76
C ILE A 215 8.30 -4.02 4.95
N ASN A 216 8.07 -4.05 3.65
CA ASN A 216 8.32 -2.93 2.76
C ASN A 216 7.49 -1.69 3.12
N GLY A 217 6.19 -1.84 3.37
CA GLY A 217 5.32 -0.73 3.74
C GLY A 217 5.70 -0.11 5.09
N PHE A 218 5.99 -0.94 6.11
CA PHE A 218 6.28 -0.43 7.45
C PHE A 218 7.65 0.24 7.57
N THR A 219 8.69 -0.38 7.02
CA THR A 219 10.04 0.19 7.11
C THR A 219 10.23 1.41 6.22
N ALA A 220 9.43 1.57 5.14
CA ALA A 220 9.45 2.77 4.32
C ALA A 220 8.72 3.97 4.95
N PHE A 221 7.68 3.73 5.77
CA PHE A 221 6.78 4.80 6.24
C PHE A 221 6.73 4.97 7.74
N SER A 222 7.35 4.08 8.54
CA SER A 222 7.31 4.13 9.99
C SER A 222 8.67 3.84 10.61
N VAL A 223 9.06 4.63 11.60
CA VAL A 223 10.22 4.36 12.47
C VAL A 223 9.84 3.61 13.74
N LYS A 224 8.54 3.30 13.93
CA LYS A 224 8.04 2.62 15.13
C LYS A 224 8.65 1.24 15.36
N PRO A 225 8.94 0.40 14.34
CA PRO A 225 9.65 -0.87 14.54
C PRO A 225 11.00 -0.70 15.23
N LEU A 226 11.75 0.34 14.83
CA LEU A 226 13.04 0.64 15.44
C LEU A 226 12.92 1.11 16.89
N ARG A 227 11.88 1.92 17.20
CA ARG A 227 11.58 2.35 18.58
C ARG A 227 11.18 1.17 19.47
N ILE A 228 10.40 0.21 18.94
CA ILE A 228 10.04 -1.02 19.65
C ILE A 228 11.29 -1.84 19.96
N ALA A 229 12.18 -2.02 18.97
CA ALA A 229 13.45 -2.73 19.18
C ALA A 229 14.32 -2.06 20.24
N SER A 230 14.42 -0.72 20.22
CA SER A 230 15.15 0.03 21.25
C SER A 230 14.53 -0.14 22.63
N LEU A 231 13.21 -0.09 22.78
CA LEU A 231 12.51 -0.32 24.04
C LEU A 231 12.75 -1.74 24.59
N MET A 232 12.71 -2.74 23.70
CA MET A 232 13.04 -4.12 24.06
C MET A 232 14.49 -4.24 24.57
N GLY A 233 15.44 -3.55 23.93
CA GLY A 233 16.83 -3.49 24.39
C GLY A 233 16.96 -2.90 25.80
N ILE A 234 16.25 -1.81 26.09
CA ILE A 234 16.22 -1.18 27.43
C ILE A 234 15.63 -2.14 28.47
N LEU A 235 14.53 -2.81 28.17
CA LEU A 235 13.90 -3.79 29.07
C LEU A 235 14.87 -4.95 29.39
N CYS A 236 15.59 -5.45 28.40
CA CYS A 236 16.58 -6.50 28.60
C CYS A 236 17.77 -6.02 29.44
N ALA A 237 18.22 -4.79 29.22
CA ALA A 237 19.29 -4.22 30.05
C ALA A 237 18.86 -4.12 31.53
N VAL A 238 17.65 -3.64 31.78
CA VAL A 238 17.09 -3.57 33.14
C VAL A 238 16.96 -4.95 33.78
N MET A 239 16.43 -5.94 33.05
CA MET A 239 16.37 -7.33 33.53
C MET A 239 17.75 -7.90 33.79
N GLY A 240 18.72 -7.61 32.94
CA GLY A 240 20.12 -8.02 33.11
C GLY A 240 20.74 -7.45 34.40
N ILE A 241 20.48 -6.19 34.70
CA ILE A 241 20.95 -5.56 35.95
C ILE A 241 20.30 -6.24 37.17
N ILE A 242 18.98 -6.43 37.16
CA ILE A 242 18.27 -7.13 38.25
C ILE A 242 18.81 -8.52 38.46
N PHE A 243 19.00 -9.29 37.40
CA PHE A 243 19.56 -10.64 37.46
C PHE A 243 21.00 -10.65 37.95
N SER A 244 21.82 -9.68 37.55
CA SER A 244 23.20 -9.53 38.04
C SER A 244 23.25 -9.26 39.55
N ILE A 245 22.40 -8.39 40.05
CA ILE A 245 22.30 -8.09 41.50
C ILE A 245 21.87 -9.35 42.25
N TRP A 246 20.84 -10.06 41.76
CA TRP A 246 20.40 -11.31 42.37
C TRP A 246 21.50 -12.37 42.39
N ALA A 247 22.25 -12.51 41.30
CA ALA A 247 23.33 -13.48 41.20
C ALA A 247 24.49 -13.18 42.19
N ILE A 248 24.82 -11.88 42.39
CA ILE A 248 25.81 -11.43 43.37
C ILE A 248 25.33 -11.78 44.79
N ILE A 249 24.12 -11.46 45.13
CA ILE A 249 23.55 -11.75 46.48
C ILE A 249 23.52 -13.25 46.69
N ASN A 250 23.05 -14.04 45.73
CA ASN A 250 23.02 -15.49 45.85
C ASN A 250 24.42 -16.12 46.03
N LYS A 251 25.45 -15.59 45.34
CA LYS A 251 26.83 -16.05 45.52
C LYS A 251 27.42 -15.70 46.88
N LEU A 252 27.06 -14.57 47.43
CA LEU A 252 27.51 -14.15 48.78
C LEU A 252 26.83 -14.97 49.88
N THR A 253 25.56 -15.35 49.69
CA THR A 253 24.81 -16.16 50.69
C THR A 253 25.04 -17.65 50.59
N ASN A 254 25.33 -18.17 49.34
CA ASN A 254 25.56 -19.58 49.06
C ASN A 254 26.88 -19.79 48.31
N PRO A 255 28.03 -19.88 49.05
CA PRO A 255 29.34 -20.05 48.43
C PRO A 255 29.49 -21.32 47.58
N LEU A 256 28.71 -22.38 47.85
CA LEU A 256 28.70 -23.66 47.16
C LEU A 256 27.75 -23.67 45.93
N ALA A 257 27.14 -22.54 45.56
CA ALA A 257 26.28 -22.47 44.38
C ALA A 257 27.02 -22.95 43.12
N PRO A 258 26.43 -23.86 42.31
CA PRO A 258 27.07 -24.42 41.14
C PRO A 258 27.47 -23.32 40.15
N LEU A 259 28.58 -23.59 39.43
CA LEU A 259 29.06 -22.72 38.37
C LEU A 259 27.95 -22.54 37.32
N GLY A 260 27.48 -21.33 37.09
CA GLY A 260 26.35 -20.99 36.20
C GLY A 260 26.70 -21.09 34.71
N TRP A 261 27.43 -22.09 34.25
CA TRP A 261 27.84 -22.27 32.85
C TRP A 261 26.68 -22.28 31.87
N THR A 262 25.64 -23.08 32.15
CA THR A 262 24.44 -23.17 31.30
C THR A 262 23.69 -21.85 31.26
N THR A 263 23.55 -21.16 32.39
CA THR A 263 22.92 -19.86 32.49
C THR A 263 23.67 -18.81 31.69
N LEU A 264 25.00 -18.81 31.75
CA LEU A 264 25.86 -17.89 30.99
C LEU A 264 25.67 -18.07 29.48
N ILE A 265 25.62 -19.31 28.97
CA ILE A 265 25.40 -19.60 27.56
C ILE A 265 24.01 -19.12 27.11
N ILE A 266 22.97 -19.42 27.90
CA ILE A 266 21.58 -18.98 27.58
C ILE A 266 21.49 -17.46 27.50
N VAL A 267 22.04 -16.76 28.50
CA VAL A 267 22.04 -15.29 28.51
C VAL A 267 22.83 -14.72 27.34
N LEU A 268 23.97 -15.28 27.00
CA LEU A 268 24.79 -14.85 25.86
C LEU A 268 24.06 -15.04 24.54
N LEU A 269 23.37 -16.17 24.33
CA LEU A 269 22.58 -16.44 23.13
C LEU A 269 21.39 -15.50 23.00
N ILE A 270 20.69 -15.20 24.10
CA ILE A 270 19.55 -14.24 24.09
C ILE A 270 20.05 -12.84 23.75
N ILE A 271 21.11 -12.35 24.42
CA ILE A 271 21.65 -11.01 24.15
C ILE A 271 22.23 -10.96 22.73
N GLY A 272 23.00 -11.95 22.30
CA GLY A 272 23.55 -12.03 20.95
C GLY A 272 22.46 -12.05 19.88
N GLY A 273 21.42 -12.84 20.06
CA GLY A 273 20.27 -12.90 19.17
C GLY A 273 19.53 -11.55 19.07
N MET A 274 19.36 -10.87 20.20
CA MET A 274 18.73 -9.55 20.24
C MET A 274 19.59 -8.48 19.53
N ILE A 275 20.90 -8.48 19.74
CA ILE A 275 21.82 -7.57 19.03
C ILE A 275 21.74 -7.80 17.53
N LEU A 276 21.79 -9.06 17.06
CA LEU A 276 21.66 -9.39 15.64
C LEU A 276 20.31 -8.98 15.05
N PHE A 277 19.22 -9.13 15.82
CA PHE A 277 17.89 -8.66 15.40
C PHE A 277 17.86 -7.14 15.20
N VAL A 278 18.38 -6.37 16.16
CA VAL A 278 18.44 -4.91 16.07
C VAL A 278 19.33 -4.45 14.93
N LEU A 279 20.50 -5.08 14.75
CA LEU A 279 21.40 -4.80 13.64
C LEU A 279 20.76 -5.13 12.28
N GLY A 280 20.05 -6.24 12.17
CA GLY A 280 19.29 -6.58 10.96
C GLY A 280 18.21 -5.54 10.63
N LEU A 281 17.49 -5.07 11.63
CA LEU A 281 16.49 -4.01 11.46
C LEU A 281 17.14 -2.68 11.04
N LEU A 282 18.24 -2.29 11.67
CA LEU A 282 19.03 -1.12 11.26
C LEU A 282 19.53 -1.26 9.82
N GLY A 283 20.04 -2.44 9.45
CA GLY A 283 20.48 -2.75 8.08
C GLY A 283 19.37 -2.54 7.05
N GLU A 284 18.14 -2.91 7.36
CA GLU A 284 16.99 -2.68 6.49
C GLU A 284 16.72 -1.18 6.27
N TYR A 285 16.76 -0.36 7.33
CA TYR A 285 16.59 1.10 7.20
C TYR A 285 17.74 1.75 6.43
N VAL A 286 18.99 1.36 6.71
CA VAL A 286 20.17 1.86 5.99
C VAL A 286 20.12 1.44 4.52
N GLY A 287 19.74 0.20 4.22
CA GLY A 287 19.56 -0.27 2.86
C GLY A 287 18.53 0.55 2.08
N ARG A 288 17.41 0.93 2.71
CA ARG A 288 16.40 1.82 2.08
C ARG A 288 16.89 3.23 1.88
N MET A 289 17.63 3.78 2.84
CA MET A 289 18.29 5.08 2.68
C MET A 289 19.25 5.05 1.49
N TYR A 290 20.06 4.00 1.37
CA TYR A 290 20.99 3.81 0.26
C TYR A 290 20.27 3.76 -1.10
N ILE A 291 19.20 2.97 -1.22
CA ILE A 291 18.39 2.87 -2.45
C ILE A 291 17.76 4.23 -2.80
N SER A 292 17.28 4.99 -1.79
CA SER A 292 16.71 6.32 -1.99
C SER A 292 17.78 7.35 -2.43
N MET A 293 18.98 7.30 -1.84
CA MET A 293 20.08 8.19 -2.18
C MET A 293 20.65 7.94 -3.58
N ASN A 294 20.60 6.70 -4.06
CA ASN A 294 21.05 6.35 -5.41
C ASN A 294 20.07 6.74 -6.52
N ASN A 295 19.02 7.52 -6.22
CA ASN A 295 18.02 7.95 -7.20
C ASN A 295 17.44 6.80 -8.03
N SER A 296 17.27 5.62 -7.43
CA SER A 296 16.61 4.51 -8.09
C SER A 296 15.20 4.94 -8.53
N PRO A 297 14.84 4.77 -9.82
CA PRO A 297 13.55 5.26 -10.30
C PRO A 297 12.39 4.52 -9.64
N GLN A 298 11.36 5.27 -9.24
CA GLN A 298 10.12 4.70 -8.69
C GLN A 298 9.41 3.83 -9.72
N TYR A 299 9.42 4.25 -10.98
CA TYR A 299 8.97 3.53 -12.16
C TYR A 299 9.66 4.08 -13.41
N VAL A 300 9.61 3.34 -14.51
CA VAL A 300 10.09 3.75 -15.83
C VAL A 300 8.97 3.52 -16.84
N ILE A 301 8.61 4.58 -17.55
CA ILE A 301 7.59 4.52 -18.61
C ILE A 301 8.29 4.19 -19.91
N LYS A 302 7.81 3.16 -20.60
CA LYS A 302 8.29 2.73 -21.90
C LYS A 302 7.60 3.48 -23.04
N ALA A 303 6.28 3.67 -22.93
CA ALA A 303 5.48 4.35 -23.94
C ALA A 303 4.15 4.87 -23.38
N TYR A 304 3.56 5.82 -24.13
CA TYR A 304 2.19 6.28 -23.95
C TYR A 304 1.37 5.97 -25.19
N TYR A 305 0.09 5.66 -25.02
CA TYR A 305 -0.86 5.45 -26.13
C TYR A 305 -2.18 6.18 -25.82
N GLY A 306 -2.94 6.54 -26.89
CA GLY A 306 -4.21 7.25 -26.76
C GLY A 306 -4.03 8.77 -26.69
N CYS A 307 -4.87 9.44 -25.93
CA CYS A 307 -4.86 10.90 -25.80
C CYS A 307 -3.67 11.36 -24.95
N VAL A 308 -2.49 11.41 -25.55
CA VAL A 308 -1.30 11.98 -24.92
C VAL A 308 -1.33 13.47 -25.15
N VAL A 309 -1.57 14.24 -24.09
CA VAL A 309 -1.30 15.67 -24.13
C VAL A 309 0.20 15.84 -23.92
N ASP A 310 0.89 16.30 -24.97
CA ASP A 310 2.31 16.60 -24.93
C ASP A 310 2.62 17.43 -23.68
N LYS A 311 3.61 16.96 -22.91
CA LYS A 311 4.24 17.81 -21.90
C LYS A 311 5.24 18.69 -22.64
N GLU A 312 4.92 19.98 -22.77
CA GLU A 312 5.96 21.00 -22.92
C GLU A 312 6.86 21.05 -21.67
#